data_3571d87d4a063bcdaaa778d56e116916
#
_entry.id   3571d87d4a063bcdaaa778d56e116916
#
_cell.length_a   1.000
_cell.length_b   1.000
_cell.length_c   1.000
_cell.angle_alpha   90.00
_cell.angle_beta   90.00
_cell.angle_gamma   90.00
#
_symmetry.space_group_name_H-M   'P 1'
#
loop_
_entity.id
_entity.type
_entity.pdbx_description
1 polymer ?
#
loop_
_entity_poly.entity_id
_entity_poly.type
_entity_poly.pdbx_seq_one_letter_code
_entity_poly.pdbx_strand_id
1 'polypeptide(L)'
;MLRHRRSRKSSRAPDYKGKRMRKFDTKVQYLKYKVLREIARLAWEDKLLENMMDIPKKLVPGNEPTMRCCVYKERAILGERVKLAMGGDQNNPNVIEVIEIACDECPVGGYEVTNACRGCLAHRCEDVCKFGAISFDHNHVAHIDKSKCKECGACAKVCPYTAIVSRKRPCQNACKVKAISMNEEKAAKIDNSKCIQCGACVYQCPFGAIMDKSFMVNAIDILKKSERNTRGGNYKVYAVVAPSIASQFSYAKLGQVVTGLKKLGFHDVIEAALGADMVAMAEAKELSEKGVLTSSCCPAFVQYMKSQFPNLVEHISHNMSPMAVLAKYIKKITPNAKVIFIGPCTAKKAEAQLEEVKQYVDCVLTFEELQALFDSRDIEIETLEEGVLDNASYFGRIFARSGGLTDAAIQAMKEQNINFEIKPVVCDGIEACRMALLKLNKGVLDGNFIEGMACVGGCIGGAGCLTHGDKNKSEVDKYGREAHEKTIGDAISLLK
;
A
#
# COMPACT_ATOMS: atom_id res chain seq x y z
N MET A 1 -6.51 -19.75 64.76
CA MET A 1 -5.63 -19.39 63.60
C MET A 1 -6.50 -19.34 62.34
N LEU A 2 -7.04 -18.19 62.02
CA LEU A 2 -7.91 -17.97 60.85
C LEU A 2 -7.06 -17.39 59.69
N ARG A 3 -6.87 -18.17 58.62
CA ARG A 3 -6.16 -17.71 57.42
C ARG A 3 -7.13 -16.91 56.53
N HIS A 4 -6.96 -15.60 56.49
CA HIS A 4 -7.60 -14.73 55.52
C HIS A 4 -7.05 -15.06 54.11
N ARG A 5 -7.86 -15.72 53.27
CA ARG A 5 -7.66 -15.77 51.83
C ARG A 5 -8.09 -14.42 51.22
N ARG A 6 -7.17 -13.55 50.94
CA ARG A 6 -7.38 -12.39 50.06
C ARG A 6 -7.59 -12.89 48.66
N SER A 7 -8.83 -12.79 48.13
CA SER A 7 -9.17 -12.98 46.75
C SER A 7 -8.50 -11.84 45.92
N ARG A 8 -7.44 -12.15 45.18
CA ARG A 8 -6.94 -11.27 44.13
C ARG A 8 -8.01 -11.24 43.03
N LYS A 9 -8.85 -10.23 43.01
CA LYS A 9 -9.58 -9.85 41.79
C LYS A 9 -8.53 -9.35 40.78
N SER A 10 -8.17 -10.20 39.84
CA SER A 10 -7.43 -9.78 38.66
C SER A 10 -8.34 -8.83 37.89
N SER A 11 -8.00 -7.56 37.87
CA SER A 11 -8.57 -6.60 36.92
C SER A 11 -8.08 -7.01 35.52
N ARG A 12 -8.78 -7.94 34.90
CA ARG A 12 -8.60 -8.22 33.48
C ARG A 12 -8.98 -6.94 32.75
N ALA A 13 -7.98 -6.37 32.04
CA ALA A 13 -8.24 -5.35 31.04
C ALA A 13 -9.38 -5.84 30.11
N PRO A 14 -10.31 -4.96 29.68
CA PRO A 14 -11.42 -5.37 28.84
C PRO A 14 -10.92 -6.07 27.60
N ASP A 15 -11.47 -7.25 27.36
CA ASP A 15 -11.09 -8.16 26.28
C ASP A 15 -11.47 -7.55 24.92
N TYR A 16 -10.55 -6.80 24.32
CA TYR A 16 -10.67 -6.24 22.98
C TYR A 16 -10.51 -7.27 21.86
N LYS A 17 -10.51 -8.57 22.17
CA LYS A 17 -10.26 -9.66 21.22
C LYS A 17 -11.40 -9.96 20.23
N GLY A 18 -12.60 -9.42 20.39
CA GLY A 18 -13.75 -9.96 19.67
C GLY A 18 -14.03 -9.36 18.29
N LYS A 19 -14.26 -8.05 18.16
CA LYS A 19 -14.78 -7.45 16.91
C LYS A 19 -13.80 -6.55 16.16
N ARG A 20 -12.97 -5.74 16.83
CA ARG A 20 -12.11 -4.73 16.17
C ARG A 20 -10.86 -5.29 15.50
N MET A 21 -10.26 -6.36 15.99
CA MET A 21 -9.10 -6.99 15.34
C MET A 21 -9.43 -7.73 14.04
N ARG A 22 -10.68 -8.07 13.77
CA ARG A 22 -11.11 -8.73 12.52
C ARG A 22 -11.09 -7.78 11.31
N LYS A 23 -10.91 -6.48 11.51
CA LYS A 23 -10.83 -5.46 10.46
C LYS A 23 -9.44 -5.34 9.84
N PHE A 24 -8.41 -5.98 10.39
CA PHE A 24 -7.00 -5.86 9.99
C PHE A 24 -6.33 -7.23 9.92
N ASP A 25 -5.48 -7.43 8.92
CA ASP A 25 -4.74 -8.68 8.74
C ASP A 25 -3.68 -8.88 9.81
N THR A 26 -3.05 -7.81 10.30
CA THR A 26 -1.90 -7.90 11.21
C THR A 26 -2.06 -7.02 12.45
N LYS A 27 -1.36 -7.43 13.52
CA LYS A 27 -1.25 -6.58 14.73
C LYS A 27 -0.51 -5.26 14.46
N VAL A 28 0.38 -5.24 13.47
CA VAL A 28 1.11 -4.03 13.06
C VAL A 28 0.16 -3.01 12.45
N GLN A 29 -0.72 -3.43 11.55
CA GLN A 29 -1.78 -2.57 11.00
C GLN A 29 -2.70 -2.05 12.11
N TYR A 30 -3.10 -2.92 13.03
CA TYR A 30 -3.94 -2.51 14.17
C TYR A 30 -3.23 -1.49 15.06
N LEU A 31 -1.92 -1.62 15.28
CA LEU A 31 -1.14 -0.64 16.04
C LEU A 31 -1.07 0.71 15.32
N LYS A 32 -0.82 0.70 14.00
CA LYS A 32 -0.85 1.89 13.14
C LYS A 32 -2.22 2.58 13.21
N TYR A 33 -3.28 1.81 13.06
CA TYR A 33 -4.66 2.29 13.17
C TYR A 33 -4.95 2.97 14.51
N LYS A 34 -4.51 2.40 15.65
CA LYS A 34 -4.73 3.03 16.96
C LYS A 34 -4.14 4.45 17.03
N VAL A 35 -2.93 4.63 16.47
CA VAL A 35 -2.28 5.95 16.43
C VAL A 35 -3.07 6.88 15.50
N LEU A 36 -3.40 6.44 14.29
CA LEU A 36 -4.17 7.21 13.31
C LEU A 36 -5.52 7.67 13.88
N ARG A 37 -6.24 6.78 14.56
CA ARG A 37 -7.54 7.10 15.17
C ARG A 37 -7.43 8.18 16.25
N GLU A 38 -6.44 8.11 17.13
CA GLU A 38 -6.26 9.13 18.17
C GLU A 38 -5.85 10.49 17.58
N ILE A 39 -4.99 10.49 16.56
CA ILE A 39 -4.61 11.70 15.83
C ILE A 39 -5.85 12.31 15.15
N ALA A 40 -6.64 11.50 14.44
CA ALA A 40 -7.85 11.98 13.79
C ALA A 40 -8.83 12.59 14.80
N ARG A 41 -9.06 11.94 15.95
CA ARG A 41 -9.94 12.45 17.01
C ARG A 41 -9.49 13.83 17.48
N LEU A 42 -8.20 13.96 17.82
CA LEU A 42 -7.64 15.23 18.27
C LEU A 42 -7.65 16.31 17.17
N ALA A 43 -7.44 15.93 15.90
CA ALA A 43 -7.52 16.86 14.77
C ALA A 43 -8.95 17.37 14.53
N TRP A 44 -9.96 16.52 14.67
CA TRP A 44 -11.36 16.95 14.61
C TRP A 44 -11.73 17.93 15.72
N GLU A 45 -11.12 17.80 16.91
CA GLU A 45 -11.35 18.64 18.08
C GLU A 45 -10.47 19.91 18.14
N ASP A 46 -9.57 20.14 17.17
CA ASP A 46 -8.54 21.19 17.17
C ASP A 46 -7.55 21.12 18.34
N LYS A 47 -7.39 19.95 18.93
CA LYS A 47 -6.52 19.72 20.10
C LYS A 47 -5.25 18.92 19.78
N LEU A 48 -4.96 18.71 18.49
CA LEU A 48 -3.87 17.81 18.09
C LEU A 48 -2.51 18.30 18.57
N LEU A 49 -2.17 19.58 18.33
CA LEU A 49 -0.86 20.14 18.69
C LEU A 49 -0.61 20.14 20.20
N GLU A 50 -1.66 20.36 21.00
CA GLU A 50 -1.56 20.40 22.47
C GLU A 50 -1.37 18.99 23.07
N ASN A 51 -2.00 17.97 22.48
CA ASN A 51 -2.13 16.64 23.10
C ASN A 51 -1.39 15.52 22.34
N MET A 52 -0.72 15.81 21.23
CA MET A 52 -0.07 14.77 20.41
C MET A 52 1.02 14.00 21.19
N MET A 53 1.72 14.67 22.12
CA MET A 53 2.78 14.05 22.93
C MET A 53 2.23 13.08 23.98
N ASP A 54 0.94 13.16 24.32
CA ASP A 54 0.30 12.24 25.29
C ASP A 54 -0.25 10.98 24.63
N ILE A 55 -0.35 10.93 23.30
CA ILE A 55 -0.86 9.77 22.56
C ILE A 55 -0.11 8.48 22.93
N PRO A 56 1.25 8.44 22.97
CA PRO A 56 1.97 7.23 23.35
C PRO A 56 1.60 6.69 24.73
N LYS A 57 1.46 7.58 25.73
CA LYS A 57 1.08 7.23 27.09
C LYS A 57 -0.39 6.77 27.19
N LYS A 58 -1.27 7.39 26.41
CA LYS A 58 -2.69 7.00 26.30
C LYS A 58 -2.85 5.60 25.70
N LEU A 59 -2.07 5.27 24.67
CA LEU A 59 -2.14 3.98 23.98
C LEU A 59 -1.49 2.84 24.76
N VAL A 60 -0.42 3.14 25.53
CA VAL A 60 0.28 2.20 26.43
C VAL A 60 0.31 2.80 27.84
N PRO A 61 -0.81 2.69 28.59
CA PRO A 61 -0.89 3.19 29.96
C PRO A 61 -0.12 2.26 30.92
N GLY A 62 0.27 2.81 32.08
CA GLY A 62 0.96 2.02 33.12
C GLY A 62 2.45 1.85 32.86
N ASN A 63 3.08 0.90 33.58
CA ASN A 63 4.52 0.71 33.60
C ASN A 63 4.98 -0.56 32.87
N GLU A 64 4.04 -1.36 32.34
CA GLU A 64 4.35 -2.60 31.64
C GLU A 64 4.21 -2.41 30.12
N PRO A 65 5.16 -2.93 29.32
CA PRO A 65 5.07 -2.89 27.88
C PRO A 65 4.02 -3.90 27.37
N THR A 66 3.47 -3.65 26.17
CA THR A 66 2.52 -4.56 25.54
C THR A 66 3.13 -5.39 24.41
N MET A 67 4.14 -4.85 23.72
CA MET A 67 4.73 -5.46 22.51
C MET A 67 6.26 -5.33 22.43
N ARG A 68 6.92 -4.58 23.32
CA ARG A 68 8.36 -4.31 23.27
C ARG A 68 9.05 -4.69 24.57
N CYS A 69 10.38 -4.63 24.57
CA CYS A 69 11.19 -4.98 25.74
C CYS A 69 10.90 -4.12 26.99
N CYS A 70 10.50 -2.86 26.79
CA CYS A 70 10.11 -1.97 27.89
C CYS A 70 9.11 -0.91 27.42
N VAL A 71 8.38 -0.35 28.38
CA VAL A 71 7.35 0.67 28.15
C VAL A 71 7.92 1.96 27.56
N TYR A 72 9.14 2.33 27.92
CA TYR A 72 9.78 3.56 27.43
C TYR A 72 10.09 3.46 25.95
N LYS A 73 10.68 2.35 25.50
CA LYS A 73 10.96 2.08 24.09
C LYS A 73 9.67 1.99 23.29
N GLU A 74 8.64 1.32 23.82
CA GLU A 74 7.35 1.21 23.14
C GLU A 74 6.71 2.58 22.94
N ARG A 75 6.71 3.45 23.96
CA ARG A 75 6.20 4.82 23.86
C ARG A 75 7.04 5.69 22.92
N ALA A 76 8.36 5.55 22.91
CA ALA A 76 9.23 6.27 21.98
C ALA A 76 8.91 5.89 20.51
N ILE A 77 8.75 4.61 20.22
CA ILE A 77 8.33 4.12 18.90
C ILE A 77 6.94 4.68 18.52
N LEU A 78 6.01 4.73 19.46
CA LEU A 78 4.69 5.33 19.22
C LEU A 78 4.79 6.83 18.95
N GLY A 79 5.71 7.56 19.60
CA GLY A 79 5.99 8.96 19.31
C GLY A 79 6.48 9.18 17.87
N GLU A 80 7.38 8.33 17.37
CA GLU A 80 7.81 8.38 15.97
C GLU A 80 6.64 8.05 15.01
N ARG A 81 5.75 7.10 15.36
CA ARG A 81 4.54 6.84 14.56
C ARG A 81 3.59 8.02 14.54
N VAL A 82 3.47 8.78 15.63
CA VAL A 82 2.67 10.02 15.70
C VAL A 82 3.22 11.03 14.69
N LYS A 83 4.54 11.24 14.62
CA LYS A 83 5.16 12.13 13.63
C LYS A 83 4.80 11.72 12.20
N LEU A 84 4.95 10.43 11.87
CA LEU A 84 4.61 9.90 10.52
C LEU A 84 3.11 10.03 10.21
N ALA A 85 2.26 9.82 11.20
CA ALA A 85 0.82 9.98 11.06
C ALA A 85 0.37 11.45 10.93
N MET A 86 1.25 12.40 11.23
CA MET A 86 1.07 13.85 11.03
C MET A 86 1.75 14.37 9.75
N GLY A 87 2.26 13.51 8.88
CA GLY A 87 2.89 13.89 7.61
C GLY A 87 4.38 13.59 7.51
N GLY A 88 5.03 13.10 8.59
CA GLY A 88 6.45 12.72 8.59
C GLY A 88 7.42 13.89 8.39
N ASP A 89 8.61 13.57 7.91
CA ASP A 89 9.62 14.59 7.58
C ASP A 89 9.28 15.24 6.23
N GLN A 90 9.03 16.54 6.26
CA GLN A 90 8.70 17.32 5.06
C GLN A 90 9.89 17.47 4.09
N ASN A 91 11.13 17.36 4.58
CA ASN A 91 12.33 17.43 3.75
C ASN A 91 12.60 16.11 3.00
N ASN A 92 12.00 15.03 3.43
CA ASN A 92 12.11 13.75 2.74
C ASN A 92 11.01 13.63 1.67
N PRO A 93 11.34 13.60 0.36
CA PRO A 93 10.35 13.49 -0.71
C PRO A 93 9.65 12.12 -0.76
N ASN A 94 10.22 11.10 -0.07
CA ASN A 94 9.65 9.78 -0.03
C ASN A 94 8.44 9.75 0.93
N VAL A 95 7.34 9.12 0.50
CA VAL A 95 6.17 8.90 1.35
C VAL A 95 6.34 7.73 2.31
N ILE A 96 7.43 6.97 2.20
CA ILE A 96 7.73 5.83 3.06
C ILE A 96 8.96 6.16 3.89
N GLU A 97 8.84 6.01 5.20
CA GLU A 97 9.91 6.29 6.15
C GLU A 97 10.18 5.12 7.10
N VAL A 98 11.37 5.13 7.69
CA VAL A 98 11.82 4.13 8.65
C VAL A 98 11.83 4.72 10.06
N ILE A 99 11.22 4.02 11.00
CA ILE A 99 11.30 4.28 12.43
C ILE A 99 12.53 3.51 12.94
N GLU A 100 13.69 4.15 12.98
CA GLU A 100 14.97 3.49 13.25
C GLU A 100 14.98 2.75 14.58
N ILE A 101 14.48 3.36 15.66
CA ILE A 101 14.39 2.76 16.99
C ILE A 101 13.48 1.53 17.06
N ALA A 102 12.65 1.29 16.03
CA ALA A 102 11.82 0.08 15.90
C ALA A 102 12.47 -1.00 15.04
N CYS A 103 13.60 -0.70 14.39
CA CYS A 103 14.24 -1.57 13.39
C CYS A 103 15.37 -2.46 13.96
N ASP A 104 15.51 -2.56 15.25
CA ASP A 104 16.62 -3.21 15.96
C ASP A 104 16.45 -4.71 16.21
N GLU A 105 15.23 -5.24 16.16
CA GLU A 105 14.94 -6.65 16.49
C GLU A 105 15.11 -7.61 15.30
N CYS A 106 15.37 -7.08 14.11
CA CYS A 106 15.64 -7.90 12.94
C CYS A 106 17.06 -8.50 12.97
N PRO A 107 17.24 -9.73 12.49
CA PRO A 107 18.59 -10.30 12.33
C PRO A 107 19.43 -9.44 11.39
N VAL A 108 20.75 -9.49 11.58
CA VAL A 108 21.70 -8.71 10.73
C VAL A 108 21.64 -9.10 9.26
N GLY A 109 21.02 -10.23 8.94
CA GLY A 109 20.89 -10.72 7.58
C GLY A 109 22.03 -11.65 7.16
N GLY A 110 22.00 -12.07 5.90
CA GLY A 110 22.98 -12.97 5.33
C GLY A 110 22.67 -14.45 5.53
N TYR A 111 23.67 -15.29 5.29
CA TYR A 111 23.56 -16.73 5.51
C TYR A 111 23.97 -17.10 6.94
N GLU A 112 23.19 -18.02 7.52
CA GLU A 112 23.45 -18.56 8.87
C GLU A 112 23.40 -20.06 8.84
N VAL A 113 24.22 -20.71 9.66
CA VAL A 113 24.15 -22.14 9.93
C VAL A 113 23.18 -22.36 11.09
N THR A 114 22.19 -23.22 10.87
CA THR A 114 21.21 -23.57 11.90
C THR A 114 21.65 -24.82 12.69
N ASN A 115 20.94 -25.13 13.77
CA ASN A 115 21.12 -26.33 14.55
C ASN A 115 20.83 -27.65 13.77
N ALA A 116 20.37 -27.56 12.53
CA ALA A 116 20.27 -28.71 11.63
C ALA A 116 21.63 -29.15 11.05
N CYS A 117 22.70 -28.41 11.27
CA CYS A 117 24.05 -28.82 10.88
C CYS A 117 24.47 -30.10 11.62
N ARG A 118 24.94 -31.10 10.86
CA ARG A 118 25.35 -32.40 11.40
C ARG A 118 26.87 -32.61 11.44
N GLY A 119 27.66 -31.57 11.14
CA GLY A 119 29.11 -31.73 11.11
C GLY A 119 29.55 -32.82 10.13
N CYS A 120 28.96 -32.85 8.92
CA CYS A 120 29.21 -33.94 7.99
C CYS A 120 30.66 -33.94 7.47
N LEU A 121 31.26 -35.13 7.31
CA LEU A 121 32.65 -35.30 6.87
C LEU A 121 32.90 -34.76 5.44
N ALA A 122 31.85 -34.60 4.66
CA ALA A 122 31.98 -34.17 3.27
C ALA A 122 32.33 -32.67 3.09
N HIS A 123 32.14 -31.85 4.13
CA HIS A 123 32.46 -30.40 4.19
C HIS A 123 32.14 -29.61 2.92
N ARG A 124 31.17 -30.03 2.11
CA ARG A 124 30.82 -29.40 0.81
C ARG A 124 30.57 -27.90 0.89
N CYS A 125 30.09 -27.43 2.03
CA CYS A 125 29.83 -25.99 2.24
C CYS A 125 31.15 -25.20 2.33
N GLU A 126 32.22 -25.78 2.89
CA GLU A 126 33.56 -25.21 2.95
C GLU A 126 34.21 -25.23 1.56
N ASP A 127 34.21 -26.41 0.91
CA ASP A 127 34.83 -26.60 -0.41
C ASP A 127 34.29 -25.63 -1.48
N VAL A 128 32.98 -25.35 -1.44
CA VAL A 128 32.34 -24.46 -2.42
C VAL A 128 32.59 -22.98 -2.10
N CYS A 129 33.07 -22.66 -0.88
CA CYS A 129 33.24 -21.28 -0.44
C CYS A 129 34.53 -20.64 -0.96
N LYS A 130 34.46 -19.97 -2.10
CA LYS A 130 35.61 -19.27 -2.72
C LYS A 130 36.23 -18.18 -1.85
N PHE A 131 35.57 -17.76 -0.79
CA PHE A 131 36.00 -16.66 0.10
C PHE A 131 36.59 -17.15 1.43
N GLY A 132 36.65 -18.48 1.67
CA GLY A 132 37.14 -19.06 2.90
C GLY A 132 36.38 -18.57 4.13
N ALA A 133 35.07 -18.34 3.99
CA ALA A 133 34.22 -17.80 5.04
C ALA A 133 33.59 -18.88 5.94
N ILE A 134 33.87 -20.17 5.69
CA ILE A 134 33.33 -21.27 6.49
C ILE A 134 34.44 -21.92 7.28
N SER A 135 34.18 -22.13 8.54
CA SER A 135 35.03 -22.87 9.49
C SER A 135 34.16 -23.82 10.32
N PHE A 136 34.79 -24.73 11.05
CA PHE A 136 34.12 -25.69 11.92
C PHE A 136 34.61 -25.55 13.34
N ASP A 137 33.71 -25.72 14.28
CA ASP A 137 34.06 -25.78 15.70
C ASP A 137 34.53 -27.19 16.15
N HIS A 138 34.80 -27.36 17.43
CA HIS A 138 35.20 -28.64 18.01
C HIS A 138 34.12 -29.72 17.94
N ASN A 139 32.85 -29.35 17.72
CA ASN A 139 31.74 -30.26 17.51
C ASN A 139 31.48 -30.52 16.01
N HIS A 140 32.38 -30.10 15.14
CA HIS A 140 32.27 -30.14 13.69
C HIS A 140 31.06 -29.36 13.12
N VAL A 141 30.47 -28.41 13.90
CA VAL A 141 29.40 -27.54 13.40
C VAL A 141 30.01 -26.45 12.57
N ALA A 142 29.46 -26.24 11.39
CA ALA A 142 29.92 -25.18 10.49
C ALA A 142 29.55 -23.78 11.05
N HIS A 143 30.47 -22.83 10.86
CA HIS A 143 30.29 -21.39 11.18
C HIS A 143 30.60 -20.54 9.96
N ILE A 144 29.86 -19.43 9.78
CA ILE A 144 30.07 -18.48 8.69
C ILE A 144 30.67 -17.19 9.26
N ASP A 145 31.91 -16.90 8.88
CA ASP A 145 32.55 -15.61 9.14
C ASP A 145 31.88 -14.53 8.29
N LYS A 146 31.10 -13.66 8.94
CA LYS A 146 30.37 -12.59 8.28
C LYS A 146 31.27 -11.52 7.64
N SER A 147 32.49 -11.36 8.10
CA SER A 147 33.44 -10.40 7.54
C SER A 147 33.95 -10.83 6.16
N LYS A 148 34.09 -12.14 5.94
CA LYS A 148 34.54 -12.75 4.69
C LYS A 148 33.37 -13.11 3.75
N CYS A 149 32.19 -13.37 4.31
CA CYS A 149 31.04 -13.84 3.54
C CYS A 149 30.51 -12.79 2.55
N LYS A 150 30.45 -13.14 1.28
CA LYS A 150 29.86 -12.30 0.20
C LYS A 150 28.40 -12.64 -0.12
N GLU A 151 27.72 -13.40 0.74
CA GLU A 151 26.30 -13.78 0.60
C GLU A 151 25.93 -14.40 -0.74
N CYS A 152 26.85 -15.09 -1.42
CA CYS A 152 26.62 -15.71 -2.73
C CYS A 152 25.68 -16.94 -2.71
N GLY A 153 25.47 -17.54 -1.52
CA GLY A 153 24.56 -18.67 -1.32
C GLY A 153 25.06 -20.03 -1.82
N ALA A 154 26.28 -20.14 -2.31
CA ALA A 154 26.82 -21.40 -2.80
C ALA A 154 26.80 -22.51 -1.74
N CYS A 155 27.17 -22.19 -0.50
CA CYS A 155 27.18 -23.12 0.63
C CYS A 155 25.77 -23.65 0.99
N ALA A 156 24.75 -22.81 0.88
CA ALA A 156 23.36 -23.22 1.14
C ALA A 156 22.86 -24.21 0.07
N LYS A 157 23.25 -24.01 -1.19
CA LYS A 157 22.82 -24.90 -2.29
C LYS A 157 23.39 -26.30 -2.21
N VAL A 158 24.59 -26.47 -1.63
CA VAL A 158 25.27 -27.77 -1.56
C VAL A 158 25.05 -28.50 -0.24
N CYS A 159 24.45 -27.84 0.74
CA CYS A 159 24.20 -28.47 2.04
C CYS A 159 23.09 -29.52 1.94
N PRO A 160 23.38 -30.82 2.16
CA PRO A 160 22.37 -31.89 2.01
C PRO A 160 21.31 -31.86 3.13
N TYR A 161 21.60 -31.18 4.25
CA TYR A 161 20.68 -31.02 5.39
C TYR A 161 19.90 -29.70 5.36
N THR A 162 20.09 -28.88 4.32
CA THR A 162 19.50 -27.51 4.26
C THR A 162 19.77 -26.68 5.54
N ALA A 163 20.89 -26.99 6.22
CA ALA A 163 21.24 -26.36 7.47
C ALA A 163 21.73 -24.92 7.34
N ILE A 164 22.05 -24.47 6.12
CA ILE A 164 22.50 -23.10 5.84
C ILE A 164 21.35 -22.36 5.19
N VAL A 165 20.83 -21.34 5.87
CA VAL A 165 19.65 -20.59 5.45
C VAL A 165 19.97 -19.11 5.21
N SER A 166 19.32 -18.51 4.24
CA SER A 166 19.41 -17.07 4.02
C SER A 166 18.39 -16.35 4.93
N ARG A 167 18.87 -15.47 5.80
CA ARG A 167 18.05 -14.66 6.69
C ARG A 167 17.99 -13.21 6.22
N LYS A 168 17.49 -13.00 5.02
CA LYS A 168 17.22 -11.62 4.55
C LYS A 168 16.08 -11.03 5.36
N ARG A 169 16.21 -9.76 5.69
CA ARG A 169 15.14 -9.02 6.36
C ARG A 169 13.89 -8.98 5.48
N PRO A 170 12.69 -9.11 6.04
CA PRO A 170 11.45 -9.10 5.25
C PRO A 170 11.32 -7.88 4.32
N CYS A 171 11.71 -6.68 4.80
CA CYS A 171 11.70 -5.46 3.99
C CYS A 171 12.66 -5.50 2.79
N GLN A 172 13.87 -6.05 2.97
CA GLN A 172 14.84 -6.22 1.86
C GLN A 172 14.34 -7.26 0.84
N ASN A 173 13.74 -8.35 1.34
CA ASN A 173 13.19 -9.39 0.48
C ASN A 173 11.97 -8.90 -0.32
N ALA A 174 11.14 -8.05 0.29
CA ALA A 174 9.99 -7.42 -0.36
C ALA A 174 10.39 -6.37 -1.40
N CYS A 175 11.55 -5.71 -1.21
CA CYS A 175 11.98 -4.64 -2.09
C CYS A 175 12.60 -5.18 -3.40
N LYS A 176 11.78 -5.33 -4.42
CA LYS A 176 12.20 -5.88 -5.72
C LYS A 176 13.11 -4.93 -6.52
N VAL A 177 13.08 -3.65 -6.21
CA VAL A 177 13.98 -2.64 -6.79
C VAL A 177 15.29 -2.47 -5.99
N LYS A 178 15.47 -3.24 -4.89
CA LYS A 178 16.66 -3.23 -4.05
C LYS A 178 17.02 -1.84 -3.49
N ALA A 179 16.01 -1.04 -3.16
CA ALA A 179 16.18 0.28 -2.58
C ALA A 179 16.46 0.26 -1.06
N ILE A 180 16.44 -0.92 -0.41
CA ILE A 180 16.64 -1.03 1.04
C ILE A 180 18.02 -1.62 1.35
N SER A 181 18.83 -0.83 2.03
CA SER A 181 20.10 -1.20 2.65
C SER A 181 20.00 -1.07 4.18
N MET A 182 21.11 -1.31 4.86
CA MET A 182 21.25 -1.06 6.31
C MET A 182 22.22 0.08 6.52
N ASN A 183 21.93 0.93 7.50
CA ASN A 183 22.88 1.93 8.00
C ASN A 183 23.88 1.31 8.99
N GLU A 184 24.81 2.10 9.52
CA GLU A 184 25.84 1.68 10.48
C GLU A 184 25.24 1.12 11.78
N GLU A 185 24.09 1.63 12.19
CA GLU A 185 23.33 1.18 13.37
C GLU A 185 22.46 -0.07 13.09
N LYS A 186 22.61 -0.66 11.91
CA LYS A 186 21.84 -1.83 11.46
C LYS A 186 20.33 -1.57 11.32
N ALA A 187 19.90 -0.31 11.25
CA ALA A 187 18.54 0.05 10.87
C ALA A 187 18.39 0.05 9.34
N ALA A 188 17.17 -0.14 8.85
CA ALA A 188 16.89 -0.08 7.42
C ALA A 188 17.04 1.37 6.93
N LYS A 189 17.68 1.54 5.77
CA LYS A 189 17.82 2.81 5.06
C LYS A 189 17.22 2.67 3.65
N ILE A 190 16.39 3.61 3.25
CA ILE A 190 15.75 3.65 1.94
C ILE A 190 16.54 4.58 1.03
N ASP A 191 16.95 4.07 -0.13
CA ASP A 191 17.54 4.85 -1.20
C ASP A 191 16.42 5.47 -2.05
N ASN A 192 16.20 6.78 -1.88
CA ASN A 192 15.12 7.50 -2.56
C ASN A 192 15.27 7.52 -4.09
N SER A 193 16.49 7.39 -4.61
CA SER A 193 16.73 7.36 -6.05
C SER A 193 16.23 6.06 -6.71
N LYS A 194 16.15 4.98 -5.94
CA LYS A 194 15.66 3.66 -6.40
C LYS A 194 14.24 3.36 -5.95
N CYS A 195 13.77 4.00 -4.88
CA CYS A 195 12.49 3.68 -4.28
C CYS A 195 11.33 4.11 -5.19
N ILE A 196 10.48 3.16 -5.56
CA ILE A 196 9.26 3.39 -6.34
C ILE A 196 8.00 3.60 -5.47
N GLN A 197 8.16 3.73 -4.18
CA GLN A 197 7.16 4.06 -3.18
C GLN A 197 5.94 3.11 -3.15
N CYS A 198 6.11 1.86 -3.59
CA CYS A 198 5.04 0.86 -3.71
C CYS A 198 4.51 0.34 -2.36
N GLY A 199 5.20 0.57 -1.24
CA GLY A 199 4.76 0.16 0.10
C GLY A 199 4.93 -1.31 0.47
N ALA A 200 5.47 -2.16 -0.39
CA ALA A 200 5.65 -3.59 -0.09
C ALA A 200 6.46 -3.82 1.21
N CYS A 201 7.44 -2.96 1.49
CA CYS A 201 8.24 -3.01 2.73
C CYS A 201 7.44 -2.60 3.97
N VAL A 202 6.42 -1.75 3.82
CA VAL A 202 5.51 -1.34 4.91
C VAL A 202 4.71 -2.55 5.37
N TYR A 203 4.05 -3.23 4.44
CA TYR A 203 3.22 -4.39 4.72
C TYR A 203 4.02 -5.57 5.28
N GLN A 204 5.22 -5.82 4.74
CA GLN A 204 6.06 -6.97 5.12
C GLN A 204 6.88 -6.78 6.40
N CYS A 205 6.92 -5.58 6.98
CA CYS A 205 7.70 -5.35 8.20
C CYS A 205 6.99 -5.91 9.45
N PRO A 206 7.49 -7.01 10.07
CA PRO A 206 6.80 -7.64 11.20
C PRO A 206 6.84 -6.79 12.48
N PHE A 207 7.75 -5.82 12.54
CA PHE A 207 7.89 -4.91 13.68
C PHE A 207 7.21 -3.56 13.43
N GLY A 208 6.71 -3.34 12.21
CA GLY A 208 6.13 -2.07 11.81
C GLY A 208 7.12 -0.91 11.92
N ALA A 209 8.40 -1.18 11.69
CA ALA A 209 9.45 -0.16 11.66
C ALA A 209 9.42 0.68 10.37
N ILE A 210 8.69 0.27 9.34
CA ILE A 210 8.52 1.02 8.11
C ILE A 210 7.05 1.41 8.01
N MET A 211 6.80 2.67 7.75
CA MET A 211 5.45 3.23 7.66
C MET A 211 5.38 4.27 6.54
N ASP A 212 4.21 4.41 5.94
CA ASP A 212 3.91 5.52 5.02
C ASP A 212 3.46 6.76 5.80
N LYS A 213 3.81 7.93 5.28
CA LYS A 213 3.31 9.22 5.77
C LYS A 213 1.79 9.27 5.63
N SER A 214 1.12 9.81 6.63
CA SER A 214 -0.31 10.04 6.55
C SER A 214 -0.61 11.49 6.20
N PHE A 215 -1.55 11.67 5.27
CA PHE A 215 -2.11 12.97 4.95
C PHE A 215 -3.52 13.17 5.54
N MET A 216 -3.87 12.35 6.52
CA MET A 216 -5.19 12.34 7.15
C MET A 216 -5.51 13.67 7.86
N VAL A 217 -4.51 14.32 8.48
CA VAL A 217 -4.71 15.63 9.13
C VAL A 217 -5.10 16.68 8.09
N ASN A 218 -4.46 16.68 6.91
CA ASN A 218 -4.81 17.57 5.80
C ASN A 218 -6.22 17.31 5.28
N ALA A 219 -6.59 16.02 5.16
CA ALA A 219 -7.94 15.65 4.74
C ALA A 219 -8.99 16.13 5.75
N ILE A 220 -8.73 16.02 7.06
CA ILE A 220 -9.62 16.51 8.11
C ILE A 220 -9.76 18.05 8.02
N ASP A 221 -8.66 18.78 7.81
CA ASP A 221 -8.69 20.22 7.66
C ASP A 221 -9.53 20.66 6.44
N ILE A 222 -9.35 19.98 5.29
CA ILE A 222 -10.16 20.18 4.09
C ILE A 222 -11.64 19.91 4.38
N LEU A 223 -11.98 18.81 5.03
CA LEU A 223 -13.36 18.45 5.33
C LEU A 223 -14.01 19.45 6.32
N LYS A 224 -13.29 19.86 7.37
CA LYS A 224 -13.78 20.84 8.35
C LYS A 224 -14.16 22.17 7.74
N LYS A 225 -13.40 22.66 6.76
CA LYS A 225 -13.59 23.95 6.10
C LYS A 225 -14.57 23.90 4.91
N SER A 226 -15.13 22.73 4.58
CA SER A 226 -16.05 22.55 3.46
C SER A 226 -17.44 23.13 3.73
N GLU A 227 -18.22 23.39 2.66
CA GLU A 227 -19.63 23.84 2.73
C GLU A 227 -20.49 22.96 3.65
N ARG A 228 -20.22 21.66 3.69
CA ARG A 228 -21.03 20.68 4.42
C ARG A 228 -20.82 20.75 5.92
N ASN A 229 -19.61 21.09 6.35
CA ASN A 229 -19.24 21.08 7.78
C ASN A 229 -19.17 22.47 8.41
N THR A 230 -19.09 23.54 7.61
CA THR A 230 -18.95 24.89 8.13
C THR A 230 -19.89 25.87 7.42
N ARG A 231 -20.66 26.66 8.18
CA ARG A 231 -21.46 27.77 7.64
C ARG A 231 -20.48 28.79 7.03
N GLY A 232 -20.60 29.07 5.72
CA GLY A 232 -19.68 29.92 4.99
C GLY A 232 -18.47 29.19 4.37
N GLY A 233 -18.43 27.87 4.42
CA GLY A 233 -17.55 27.09 3.58
C GLY A 233 -17.82 27.39 2.10
N ASN A 234 -16.75 27.44 1.28
CA ASN A 234 -16.84 27.93 -0.09
C ASN A 234 -16.49 26.85 -1.13
N TYR A 235 -16.36 25.59 -0.73
CA TYR A 235 -16.05 24.50 -1.65
C TYR A 235 -16.69 23.17 -1.24
N LYS A 236 -16.92 22.34 -2.24
CA LYS A 236 -17.37 20.96 -2.10
C LYS A 236 -16.19 20.03 -2.03
N VAL A 237 -16.28 18.96 -1.23
CA VAL A 237 -15.24 17.92 -1.14
C VAL A 237 -15.78 16.63 -1.72
N TYR A 238 -15.11 16.14 -2.76
CA TYR A 238 -15.45 14.88 -3.40
C TYR A 238 -14.49 13.77 -2.96
N ALA A 239 -15.05 12.62 -2.60
CA ALA A 239 -14.30 11.40 -2.40
C ALA A 239 -14.21 10.64 -3.73
N VAL A 240 -13.01 10.46 -4.28
CA VAL A 240 -12.78 9.57 -5.42
C VAL A 240 -12.26 8.25 -4.88
N VAL A 241 -13.08 7.18 -4.96
CA VAL A 241 -12.78 5.90 -4.33
C VAL A 241 -12.30 4.86 -5.33
N ALA A 242 -11.20 4.17 -5.00
CA ALA A 242 -10.67 3.09 -5.82
C ALA A 242 -11.61 1.87 -5.81
N PRO A 243 -11.79 1.15 -6.95
CA PRO A 243 -12.70 0.01 -7.02
C PRO A 243 -12.36 -1.13 -6.05
N SER A 244 -11.10 -1.24 -5.65
CA SER A 244 -10.65 -2.20 -4.62
C SER A 244 -11.34 -2.03 -3.26
N ILE A 245 -12.03 -0.89 -3.01
CA ILE A 245 -12.83 -0.65 -1.79
C ILE A 245 -13.88 -1.73 -1.58
N ALA A 246 -14.42 -2.32 -2.66
CA ALA A 246 -15.43 -3.35 -2.60
C ALA A 246 -15.00 -4.61 -1.81
N SER A 247 -13.70 -4.87 -1.71
CA SER A 247 -13.14 -6.01 -0.98
C SER A 247 -12.64 -5.69 0.42
N GLN A 248 -12.68 -4.41 0.87
CA GLN A 248 -11.91 -3.98 2.05
C GLN A 248 -12.73 -3.91 3.33
N PHE A 249 -13.94 -3.42 3.27
CA PHE A 249 -14.82 -3.27 4.45
C PHE A 249 -15.78 -4.46 4.56
N SER A 250 -15.23 -5.68 4.68
CA SER A 250 -15.99 -6.94 4.65
C SER A 250 -17.07 -7.09 5.74
N TYR A 251 -17.06 -6.23 6.74
CA TYR A 251 -18.05 -6.19 7.83
C TYR A 251 -19.22 -5.23 7.55
N ALA A 252 -19.19 -4.50 6.43
CA ALA A 252 -20.22 -3.56 5.99
C ALA A 252 -20.47 -3.71 4.49
N LYS A 253 -21.63 -3.28 4.02
CA LYS A 253 -21.89 -3.19 2.59
C LYS A 253 -21.26 -1.92 2.00
N LEU A 254 -20.94 -1.94 0.70
CA LEU A 254 -20.32 -0.80 0.04
C LEU A 254 -21.18 0.47 0.14
N GLY A 255 -22.50 0.36 -0.03
CA GLY A 255 -23.42 1.49 0.14
C GLY A 255 -23.38 2.12 1.54
N GLN A 256 -23.11 1.31 2.59
CA GLN A 256 -22.94 1.82 3.96
C GLN A 256 -21.62 2.58 4.11
N VAL A 257 -20.55 2.15 3.43
CA VAL A 257 -19.29 2.89 3.38
C VAL A 257 -19.48 4.25 2.71
N VAL A 258 -20.26 4.30 1.62
CA VAL A 258 -20.62 5.56 0.93
C VAL A 258 -21.35 6.52 1.87
N THR A 259 -22.35 6.03 2.60
CA THR A 259 -23.07 6.84 3.59
C THR A 259 -22.14 7.30 4.72
N GLY A 260 -21.22 6.45 5.15
CA GLY A 260 -20.19 6.81 6.13
C GLY A 260 -19.29 7.96 5.64
N LEU A 261 -18.86 7.94 4.38
CA LEU A 261 -18.10 9.02 3.76
C LEU A 261 -18.91 10.33 3.74
N LYS A 262 -20.20 10.28 3.37
CA LYS A 262 -21.08 11.46 3.42
C LYS A 262 -21.25 12.00 4.85
N LYS A 263 -21.25 11.13 5.88
CA LYS A 263 -21.26 11.53 7.29
C LYS A 263 -19.95 12.16 7.77
N LEU A 264 -18.82 11.79 7.19
CA LEU A 264 -17.53 12.49 7.43
C LEU A 264 -17.50 13.92 6.88
N GLY A 265 -18.42 14.27 5.99
CA GLY A 265 -18.51 15.61 5.40
C GLY A 265 -18.15 15.67 3.92
N PHE A 266 -17.93 14.56 3.25
CA PHE A 266 -17.82 14.56 1.80
C PHE A 266 -19.16 14.97 1.17
N HIS A 267 -19.07 15.83 0.16
CA HIS A 267 -20.23 16.28 -0.61
C HIS A 267 -20.82 15.12 -1.41
N ASP A 268 -19.95 14.43 -2.13
CA ASP A 268 -20.32 13.22 -2.87
C ASP A 268 -19.16 12.24 -2.96
N VAL A 269 -19.49 11.00 -3.39
CA VAL A 269 -18.57 9.89 -3.55
C VAL A 269 -18.65 9.41 -4.99
N ILE A 270 -17.53 9.39 -5.69
CA ILE A 270 -17.43 9.03 -7.11
C ILE A 270 -16.42 7.89 -7.27
N GLU A 271 -16.73 6.93 -8.11
CA GLU A 271 -15.85 5.82 -8.42
C GLU A 271 -14.65 6.26 -9.27
N ALA A 272 -13.43 5.97 -8.80
CA ALA A 272 -12.24 6.11 -9.65
C ALA A 272 -12.30 5.20 -10.90
N ALA A 273 -13.17 4.22 -10.88
CA ALA A 273 -13.51 3.36 -12.01
C ALA A 273 -14.01 4.14 -13.23
N LEU A 274 -14.76 5.25 -13.03
CA LEU A 274 -15.15 6.13 -14.11
C LEU A 274 -13.93 6.79 -14.80
N GLY A 275 -12.92 7.15 -14.00
CA GLY A 275 -11.63 7.60 -14.54
C GLY A 275 -10.88 6.49 -15.27
N ALA A 276 -11.04 5.23 -14.85
CA ALA A 276 -10.49 4.09 -15.56
C ALA A 276 -11.17 3.85 -16.92
N ASP A 277 -12.49 4.02 -16.99
CA ASP A 277 -13.23 4.00 -18.26
C ASP A 277 -12.71 5.07 -19.24
N MET A 278 -12.50 6.30 -18.76
CA MET A 278 -11.93 7.39 -19.56
C MET A 278 -10.53 7.06 -20.07
N VAL A 279 -9.68 6.51 -19.21
CA VAL A 279 -8.30 6.12 -19.55
C VAL A 279 -8.28 4.97 -20.52
N ALA A 280 -9.13 3.94 -20.36
CA ALA A 280 -9.20 2.80 -21.26
C ALA A 280 -9.52 3.21 -22.70
N MET A 281 -10.47 4.16 -22.88
CA MET A 281 -10.80 4.70 -24.21
C MET A 281 -9.62 5.44 -24.84
N ALA A 282 -8.89 6.22 -24.05
CA ALA A 282 -7.73 6.97 -24.55
C ALA A 282 -6.52 6.06 -24.83
N GLU A 283 -6.22 5.10 -23.94
CA GLU A 283 -5.11 4.14 -24.13
C GLU A 283 -5.35 3.20 -25.32
N ALA A 284 -6.59 2.78 -25.58
CA ALA A 284 -6.94 1.96 -26.73
C ALA A 284 -6.60 2.69 -28.05
N LYS A 285 -6.92 3.97 -28.14
CA LYS A 285 -6.56 4.81 -29.29
C LYS A 285 -5.06 4.98 -29.40
N GLU A 286 -4.39 5.37 -28.32
CA GLU A 286 -2.93 5.58 -28.28
C GLU A 286 -2.17 4.30 -28.67
N LEU A 287 -2.62 3.12 -28.19
CA LEU A 287 -2.02 1.84 -28.55
C LEU A 287 -2.11 1.56 -30.06
N SER A 288 -3.26 1.83 -30.67
CA SER A 288 -3.45 1.64 -32.11
C SER A 288 -2.57 2.56 -32.96
N GLU A 289 -2.27 3.77 -32.46
CA GLU A 289 -1.40 4.74 -33.11
C GLU A 289 0.09 4.40 -32.98
N LYS A 290 0.52 3.95 -31.78
CA LYS A 290 1.93 3.66 -31.46
C LYS A 290 2.38 2.24 -31.77
N GLY A 291 1.46 1.30 -31.86
CA GLY A 291 1.74 -0.13 -32.06
C GLY A 291 2.23 -0.89 -30.83
N VAL A 292 2.97 -0.25 -29.92
CA VAL A 292 3.42 -0.83 -28.63
C VAL A 292 3.24 0.20 -27.52
N LEU A 293 2.59 -0.22 -26.42
CA LEU A 293 2.30 0.66 -25.28
C LEU A 293 2.46 -0.06 -23.94
N THR A 294 2.84 0.68 -22.91
CA THR A 294 2.74 0.24 -21.52
C THR A 294 1.73 1.11 -20.78
N SER A 295 1.01 0.54 -19.83
CA SER A 295 0.03 1.27 -19.02
C SER A 295 0.69 2.37 -18.17
N SER A 296 -0.07 3.44 -17.87
CA SER A 296 0.35 4.55 -17.00
C SER A 296 -0.41 4.59 -15.66
N CYS A 297 -1.39 3.72 -15.44
CA CYS A 297 -2.29 3.77 -14.28
C CYS A 297 -1.60 3.50 -12.94
N CYS A 298 -0.48 2.74 -12.91
CA CYS A 298 0.26 2.40 -11.71
C CYS A 298 1.50 3.31 -11.56
N PRO A 299 1.50 4.32 -10.64
CA PRO A 299 2.62 5.25 -10.51
C PRO A 299 3.93 4.57 -10.08
N ALA A 300 3.87 3.49 -9.31
CA ALA A 300 5.05 2.72 -8.95
C ALA A 300 5.67 2.01 -10.16
N PHE A 301 4.86 1.50 -11.09
CA PHE A 301 5.35 0.90 -12.34
C PHE A 301 5.95 1.96 -13.26
N VAL A 302 5.29 3.10 -13.42
CA VAL A 302 5.82 4.24 -14.21
C VAL A 302 7.16 4.71 -13.65
N GLN A 303 7.27 4.88 -12.33
CA GLN A 303 8.53 5.25 -11.68
C GLN A 303 9.62 4.18 -11.86
N TYR A 304 9.24 2.90 -11.84
CA TYR A 304 10.14 1.79 -12.11
C TYR A 304 10.69 1.85 -13.54
N MET A 305 9.84 2.10 -14.53
CA MET A 305 10.29 2.27 -15.92
C MET A 305 11.23 3.46 -16.05
N LYS A 306 10.84 4.63 -15.56
CA LYS A 306 11.67 5.85 -15.63
C LYS A 306 13.05 5.67 -14.99
N SER A 307 13.16 4.91 -13.89
CA SER A 307 14.41 4.71 -13.17
C SER A 307 15.28 3.57 -13.71
N GLN A 308 14.69 2.47 -14.18
CA GLN A 308 15.43 1.26 -14.56
C GLN A 308 15.48 1.00 -16.07
N PHE A 309 14.57 1.61 -16.84
CA PHE A 309 14.46 1.43 -18.29
C PHE A 309 14.22 2.79 -18.98
N PRO A 310 15.12 3.78 -18.81
CA PRO A 310 14.90 5.14 -19.34
C PRO A 310 14.76 5.18 -20.87
N ASN A 311 15.32 4.21 -21.58
CA ASN A 311 15.18 4.04 -23.01
C ASN A 311 13.83 3.50 -23.48
N LEU A 312 12.96 3.07 -22.58
CA LEU A 312 11.60 2.59 -22.87
C LEU A 312 10.50 3.57 -22.45
N VAL A 313 10.86 4.75 -21.96
CA VAL A 313 9.90 5.76 -21.45
C VAL A 313 8.92 6.21 -22.52
N GLU A 314 9.31 6.21 -23.79
CA GLU A 314 8.44 6.54 -24.94
C GLU A 314 7.25 5.58 -25.10
N HIS A 315 7.38 4.34 -24.62
CA HIS A 315 6.29 3.36 -24.63
C HIS A 315 5.29 3.54 -23.49
N ILE A 316 5.54 4.41 -22.51
CA ILE A 316 4.57 4.69 -21.45
C ILE A 316 3.40 5.45 -22.07
N SER A 317 2.16 5.03 -21.73
CA SER A 317 0.97 5.80 -22.10
C SER A 317 1.08 7.24 -21.59
N HIS A 318 0.74 8.19 -22.44
CA HIS A 318 0.75 9.62 -22.10
C HIS A 318 -0.44 10.02 -21.23
N ASN A 319 -1.39 9.10 -21.03
CA ASN A 319 -2.57 9.36 -20.23
C ASN A 319 -2.22 9.47 -18.74
N MET A 320 -2.85 10.42 -18.07
CA MET A 320 -2.81 10.48 -16.61
C MET A 320 -3.50 9.26 -16.02
N SER A 321 -3.17 8.93 -14.77
CA SER A 321 -3.85 7.82 -14.10
C SER A 321 -5.34 8.08 -13.91
N PRO A 322 -6.18 7.02 -13.74
CA PRO A 322 -7.61 7.14 -13.47
C PRO A 322 -7.96 8.14 -12.35
N MET A 323 -7.17 8.15 -11.26
CA MET A 323 -7.30 9.12 -10.18
C MET A 323 -7.18 10.56 -10.69
N ALA A 324 -6.13 10.84 -11.43
CA ALA A 324 -5.82 12.20 -11.88
C ALA A 324 -6.76 12.68 -12.99
N VAL A 325 -7.14 11.81 -13.93
CA VAL A 325 -8.09 12.12 -14.99
C VAL A 325 -9.45 12.51 -14.42
N LEU A 326 -9.97 11.70 -13.48
CA LEU A 326 -11.26 11.97 -12.86
C LEU A 326 -11.22 13.23 -12.00
N ALA A 327 -10.15 13.42 -11.21
CA ALA A 327 -9.98 14.62 -10.41
C ALA A 327 -9.91 15.90 -11.27
N LYS A 328 -9.21 15.86 -12.40
CA LYS A 328 -9.17 16.94 -13.39
C LYS A 328 -10.56 17.23 -13.96
N TYR A 329 -11.35 16.19 -14.25
CA TYR A 329 -12.71 16.33 -14.73
C TYR A 329 -13.62 16.99 -13.68
N ILE A 330 -13.57 16.52 -12.42
CA ILE A 330 -14.34 17.10 -11.30
C ILE A 330 -14.04 18.59 -11.15
N LYS A 331 -12.77 18.98 -11.16
CA LYS A 331 -12.37 20.40 -11.04
C LYS A 331 -12.72 21.24 -12.28
N LYS A 332 -12.86 20.62 -13.45
CA LYS A 332 -13.37 21.29 -14.64
C LYS A 332 -14.85 21.68 -14.49
N ILE A 333 -15.67 20.77 -13.92
CA ILE A 333 -17.10 21.03 -13.70
C ILE A 333 -17.33 21.91 -12.47
N THR A 334 -16.55 21.69 -11.41
CA THR A 334 -16.65 22.40 -10.14
C THR A 334 -15.27 22.97 -9.78
N PRO A 335 -14.91 24.17 -10.30
CA PRO A 335 -13.53 24.70 -10.22
C PRO A 335 -12.96 24.80 -8.79
N ASN A 336 -13.80 25.11 -7.80
CA ASN A 336 -13.37 25.25 -6.39
C ASN A 336 -13.44 23.92 -5.62
N ALA A 337 -13.79 22.81 -6.27
CA ALA A 337 -13.89 21.53 -5.60
C ALA A 337 -12.54 21.08 -5.02
N LYS A 338 -12.62 20.41 -3.87
CA LYS A 338 -11.51 19.64 -3.31
C LYS A 338 -11.72 18.17 -3.57
N VAL A 339 -10.68 17.49 -4.03
CA VAL A 339 -10.72 16.07 -4.39
C VAL A 339 -9.79 15.29 -3.48
N ILE A 340 -10.36 14.36 -2.73
CA ILE A 340 -9.62 13.41 -1.88
C ILE A 340 -9.76 12.02 -2.50
N PHE A 341 -8.64 11.46 -2.93
CA PHE A 341 -8.60 10.08 -3.41
C PHE A 341 -8.48 9.12 -2.23
N ILE A 342 -9.26 8.04 -2.26
CA ILE A 342 -9.27 6.99 -1.23
C ILE A 342 -9.00 5.65 -1.91
N GLY A 343 -7.88 5.01 -1.56
CA GLY A 343 -7.50 3.77 -2.22
C GLY A 343 -6.40 2.98 -1.49
N PRO A 344 -5.95 1.88 -2.06
CA PRO A 344 -5.03 0.94 -1.41
C PRO A 344 -3.55 1.31 -1.50
N CYS A 345 -3.20 2.45 -2.12
CA CYS A 345 -1.90 2.63 -2.72
C CYS A 345 -1.08 3.76 -2.09
N THR A 346 0.11 3.45 -1.57
CA THR A 346 1.06 4.45 -1.06
C THR A 346 1.71 5.26 -2.19
N ALA A 347 1.95 4.65 -3.37
CA ALA A 347 2.50 5.37 -4.52
C ALA A 347 1.55 6.45 -5.07
N LYS A 348 0.23 6.32 -4.86
CA LYS A 348 -0.74 7.38 -5.17
C LYS A 348 -0.56 8.63 -4.30
N LYS A 349 -0.07 8.47 -3.06
CA LYS A 349 0.32 9.62 -2.20
C LYS A 349 1.47 10.42 -2.82
N ALA A 350 2.44 9.72 -3.41
CA ALA A 350 3.54 10.36 -4.11
C ALA A 350 3.11 10.98 -5.44
N GLU A 351 2.28 10.29 -6.21
CA GLU A 351 1.73 10.79 -7.46
C GLU A 351 0.96 12.11 -7.27
N ALA A 352 0.17 12.21 -6.21
CA ALA A 352 -0.57 13.43 -5.89
C ALA A 352 0.33 14.64 -5.56
N GLN A 353 1.61 14.43 -5.28
CA GLN A 353 2.59 15.50 -5.03
C GLN A 353 3.30 15.97 -6.31
N LEU A 354 3.15 15.27 -7.43
CA LEU A 354 3.73 15.67 -8.72
C LEU A 354 3.09 16.98 -9.19
N GLU A 355 3.89 17.87 -9.80
CA GLU A 355 3.44 19.19 -10.25
C GLU A 355 2.24 19.10 -11.20
N GLU A 356 2.24 18.10 -12.08
CA GLU A 356 1.15 17.85 -13.03
C GLU A 356 -0.14 17.33 -12.39
N VAL A 357 -0.08 16.76 -11.16
CA VAL A 357 -1.22 16.12 -10.50
C VAL A 357 -1.75 16.93 -9.32
N LYS A 358 -0.87 17.58 -8.55
CA LYS A 358 -1.22 18.28 -7.30
C LYS A 358 -2.27 19.39 -7.45
N GLN A 359 -2.41 19.93 -8.65
CA GLN A 359 -3.45 20.92 -8.96
C GLN A 359 -4.86 20.31 -9.00
N TYR A 360 -4.97 18.99 -9.23
CA TYR A 360 -6.24 18.28 -9.35
C TYR A 360 -6.59 17.45 -8.11
N VAL A 361 -5.60 16.80 -7.49
CA VAL A 361 -5.79 15.92 -6.33
C VAL A 361 -5.26 16.64 -5.09
N ASP A 362 -6.14 16.98 -4.16
CA ASP A 362 -5.79 17.75 -2.96
C ASP A 362 -5.23 16.85 -1.84
N CYS A 363 -5.66 15.60 -1.77
CA CYS A 363 -5.20 14.64 -0.75
C CYS A 363 -5.40 13.19 -1.20
N VAL A 364 -4.59 12.28 -0.66
CA VAL A 364 -4.73 10.83 -0.86
C VAL A 364 -4.75 10.13 0.48
N LEU A 365 -5.76 9.31 0.70
CA LEU A 365 -5.94 8.47 1.90
C LEU A 365 -5.89 6.99 1.54
N THR A 366 -5.35 6.18 2.44
CA THR A 366 -5.44 4.72 2.36
C THR A 366 -6.73 4.21 3.01
N PHE A 367 -7.10 2.95 2.76
CA PHE A 367 -8.25 2.34 3.47
C PHE A 367 -8.01 2.19 4.97
N GLU A 368 -6.74 2.01 5.39
CA GLU A 368 -6.39 2.03 6.81
C GLU A 368 -6.68 3.39 7.47
N GLU A 369 -6.34 4.48 6.76
CA GLU A 369 -6.64 5.84 7.21
C GLU A 369 -8.14 6.13 7.21
N LEU A 370 -8.88 5.66 6.20
CA LEU A 370 -10.33 5.80 6.16
C LEU A 370 -11.01 5.10 7.33
N GLN A 371 -10.56 3.88 7.68
CA GLN A 371 -11.07 3.16 8.86
C GLN A 371 -10.84 3.97 10.14
N ALA A 372 -9.65 4.58 10.27
CA ALA A 372 -9.35 5.42 11.42
C ALA A 372 -10.22 6.69 11.47
N LEU A 373 -10.53 7.28 10.33
CA LEU A 373 -11.44 8.43 10.22
C LEU A 373 -12.85 8.07 10.67
N PHE A 374 -13.43 6.96 10.22
CA PHE A 374 -14.76 6.51 10.67
C PHE A 374 -14.79 6.34 12.18
N ASP A 375 -13.85 5.57 12.73
CA ASP A 375 -13.83 5.26 14.16
C ASP A 375 -13.44 6.48 15.03
N SER A 376 -12.80 7.53 14.46
CA SER A 376 -12.50 8.77 15.18
C SER A 376 -13.72 9.65 15.42
N ARG A 377 -14.77 9.47 14.61
CA ARG A 377 -16.05 10.17 14.69
C ARG A 377 -17.17 9.26 15.19
N ASP A 378 -16.82 8.08 15.72
CA ASP A 378 -17.76 7.05 16.20
C ASP A 378 -18.82 6.68 15.14
N ILE A 379 -18.41 6.67 13.84
CA ILE A 379 -19.26 6.27 12.72
C ILE A 379 -19.19 4.75 12.57
N GLU A 380 -20.21 4.05 13.05
CA GLU A 380 -20.39 2.60 12.89
C GLU A 380 -21.04 2.34 11.52
N ILE A 381 -20.23 2.16 10.48
CA ILE A 381 -20.70 2.08 9.09
C ILE A 381 -21.66 0.92 8.87
N GLU A 382 -21.50 -0.21 9.58
CA GLU A 382 -22.38 -1.37 9.52
C GLU A 382 -23.83 -1.12 9.97
N THR A 383 -24.08 0.01 10.65
CA THR A 383 -25.41 0.40 11.11
C THR A 383 -26.09 1.41 10.19
N LEU A 384 -25.40 1.89 9.16
CA LEU A 384 -25.89 2.94 8.29
C LEU A 384 -26.79 2.38 7.18
N GLU A 385 -27.67 3.23 6.66
CA GLU A 385 -28.40 2.95 5.43
C GLU A 385 -27.46 2.89 4.23
N GLU A 386 -27.81 2.10 3.23
CA GLU A 386 -27.02 1.97 2.02
C GLU A 386 -27.18 3.19 1.11
N GLY A 387 -26.09 3.85 0.77
CA GLY A 387 -26.03 4.85 -0.30
C GLY A 387 -25.75 4.19 -1.64
N VAL A 388 -25.97 4.92 -2.71
CA VAL A 388 -25.70 4.47 -4.08
C VAL A 388 -24.29 4.89 -4.50
N LEU A 389 -23.57 3.98 -5.16
CA LEU A 389 -22.31 4.21 -5.84
C LEU A 389 -22.35 3.42 -7.14
N ASP A 390 -22.68 4.09 -8.24
CA ASP A 390 -22.86 3.46 -9.55
C ASP A 390 -22.60 4.49 -10.65
N ASN A 391 -21.32 4.84 -10.82
CA ASN A 391 -20.90 5.86 -11.76
C ASN A 391 -20.04 5.29 -12.91
N ALA A 392 -19.69 3.99 -12.89
CA ALA A 392 -18.70 3.40 -13.78
C ALA A 392 -19.18 2.10 -14.39
N SER A 393 -18.53 1.71 -15.51
CA SER A 393 -18.80 0.44 -16.16
C SER A 393 -18.25 -0.78 -15.38
N TYR A 394 -18.69 -1.96 -15.82
CA TYR A 394 -18.05 -3.21 -15.42
C TYR A 394 -16.52 -3.16 -15.58
N PHE A 395 -16.06 -2.69 -16.75
CA PHE A 395 -14.65 -2.68 -17.12
C PHE A 395 -13.83 -1.70 -16.27
N GLY A 396 -14.37 -0.52 -15.96
CA GLY A 396 -13.73 0.42 -15.04
C GLY A 396 -13.59 -0.15 -13.64
N ARG A 397 -14.58 -0.88 -13.12
CA ARG A 397 -14.54 -1.47 -11.79
C ARG A 397 -13.50 -2.59 -11.66
N ILE A 398 -13.36 -3.45 -12.67
CA ILE A 398 -12.38 -4.54 -12.64
C ILE A 398 -10.93 -4.09 -12.87
N PHE A 399 -10.69 -2.84 -13.22
CA PHE A 399 -9.34 -2.25 -13.37
C PHE A 399 -8.47 -2.42 -12.13
N ALA A 400 -9.07 -2.60 -10.96
CA ALA A 400 -8.36 -2.77 -9.69
C ALA A 400 -7.66 -4.13 -9.55
N ARG A 401 -7.97 -5.11 -10.38
CA ARG A 401 -7.32 -6.42 -10.38
C ARG A 401 -6.39 -6.61 -11.56
N SER A 402 -5.39 -7.48 -11.41
CA SER A 402 -4.50 -7.87 -12.51
C SER A 402 -5.30 -8.48 -13.67
N GLY A 403 -5.04 -8.05 -14.89
CA GLY A 403 -5.78 -8.37 -16.13
C GLY A 403 -7.00 -7.49 -16.40
N GLY A 404 -7.46 -6.70 -15.42
CA GLY A 404 -8.65 -5.86 -15.57
C GLY A 404 -8.46 -4.68 -16.52
N LEU A 405 -7.27 -4.09 -16.52
CA LEU A 405 -6.91 -3.03 -17.46
C LEU A 405 -6.88 -3.57 -18.90
N THR A 406 -6.32 -4.75 -19.09
CA THR A 406 -6.30 -5.44 -20.39
C THR A 406 -7.71 -5.69 -20.90
N ASP A 407 -8.60 -6.22 -20.04
CA ASP A 407 -10.00 -6.47 -20.40
C ASP A 407 -10.69 -5.17 -20.83
N ALA A 408 -10.44 -4.06 -20.11
CA ALA A 408 -11.00 -2.74 -20.43
C ALA A 408 -10.43 -2.17 -21.74
N ALA A 409 -9.13 -2.32 -22.01
CA ALA A 409 -8.52 -1.86 -23.26
C ALA A 409 -9.08 -2.62 -24.48
N ILE A 410 -9.26 -3.92 -24.38
CA ILE A 410 -9.88 -4.75 -25.43
C ILE A 410 -11.32 -4.29 -25.68
N GLN A 411 -12.09 -4.04 -24.62
CA GLN A 411 -13.46 -3.56 -24.76
C GLN A 411 -13.52 -2.16 -25.36
N ALA A 412 -12.65 -1.25 -24.95
CA ALA A 412 -12.56 0.09 -25.48
C ALA A 412 -12.23 0.11 -26.99
N MET A 413 -11.37 -0.80 -27.46
CA MET A 413 -11.11 -0.96 -28.90
C MET A 413 -12.36 -1.41 -29.66
N LYS A 414 -13.11 -2.37 -29.11
CA LYS A 414 -14.35 -2.84 -29.73
C LYS A 414 -15.39 -1.72 -29.84
N GLU A 415 -15.59 -0.96 -28.77
CA GLU A 415 -16.57 0.12 -28.72
C GLU A 415 -16.23 1.29 -29.68
N GLN A 416 -14.92 1.52 -29.88
CA GLN A 416 -14.43 2.54 -30.82
C GLN A 416 -14.29 2.04 -32.28
N ASN A 417 -14.59 0.76 -32.53
CA ASN A 417 -14.38 0.12 -33.83
C ASN A 417 -12.92 0.23 -34.33
N ILE A 418 -11.96 0.16 -33.41
CA ILE A 418 -10.53 0.19 -33.73
C ILE A 418 -10.11 -1.19 -34.22
N ASN A 419 -9.71 -1.28 -35.48
CA ASN A 419 -9.22 -2.52 -36.08
C ASN A 419 -7.71 -2.70 -35.80
N PHE A 420 -7.38 -3.06 -34.57
CA PHE A 420 -6.01 -3.32 -34.12
C PHE A 420 -5.98 -4.56 -33.24
N GLU A 421 -5.06 -5.49 -33.53
CA GLU A 421 -4.91 -6.70 -32.74
C GLU A 421 -4.09 -6.42 -31.48
N ILE A 422 -4.75 -6.40 -30.32
CA ILE A 422 -4.08 -6.29 -29.04
C ILE A 422 -3.53 -7.65 -28.59
N LYS A 423 -2.22 -7.70 -28.30
CA LYS A 423 -1.51 -8.85 -27.70
C LYS A 423 -1.03 -8.47 -26.31
N PRO A 424 -1.85 -8.67 -25.28
CA PRO A 424 -1.54 -8.18 -23.95
C PRO A 424 -0.49 -9.02 -23.23
N VAL A 425 0.33 -8.34 -22.44
CA VAL A 425 1.28 -8.94 -21.48
C VAL A 425 0.91 -8.44 -20.10
N VAL A 426 0.15 -9.26 -19.37
CA VAL A 426 -0.30 -8.94 -18.01
C VAL A 426 0.84 -9.19 -17.03
N CYS A 427 1.32 -8.14 -16.37
CA CYS A 427 2.42 -8.18 -15.41
C CYS A 427 1.89 -8.03 -13.98
N ASP A 428 1.89 -9.13 -13.25
CA ASP A 428 1.43 -9.23 -11.87
C ASP A 428 2.61 -9.10 -10.89
N GLY A 429 2.85 -7.88 -10.43
CA GLY A 429 3.99 -7.53 -9.58
C GLY A 429 5.25 -7.11 -10.35
N ILE A 430 6.17 -6.42 -9.67
CA ILE A 430 7.38 -5.82 -10.26
C ILE A 430 8.32 -6.85 -10.94
N GLU A 431 8.37 -8.09 -10.45
CA GLU A 431 9.21 -9.11 -11.09
C GLU A 431 8.69 -9.49 -12.49
N ALA A 432 7.37 -9.62 -12.64
CA ALA A 432 6.76 -9.85 -13.95
C ALA A 432 6.97 -8.64 -14.87
N CYS A 433 6.76 -7.42 -14.35
CA CYS A 433 7.05 -6.18 -15.08
C CYS A 433 8.50 -6.15 -15.58
N ARG A 434 9.47 -6.47 -14.71
CA ARG A 434 10.88 -6.53 -15.06
C ARG A 434 11.16 -7.48 -16.21
N MET A 435 10.57 -8.68 -16.19
CA MET A 435 10.78 -9.67 -17.24
C MET A 435 10.19 -9.22 -18.58
N ALA A 436 9.01 -8.61 -18.57
CA ALA A 436 8.38 -8.07 -19.77
C ALA A 436 9.20 -6.91 -20.34
N LEU A 437 9.65 -5.96 -19.51
CA LEU A 437 10.47 -4.82 -19.94
C LEU A 437 11.83 -5.25 -20.47
N LEU A 438 12.47 -6.27 -19.90
CA LEU A 438 13.71 -6.84 -20.44
C LEU A 438 13.50 -7.44 -21.83
N LYS A 439 12.36 -8.12 -22.06
CA LYS A 439 12.04 -8.66 -23.38
C LYS A 439 11.74 -7.54 -24.38
N LEU A 440 10.98 -6.51 -23.96
CA LEU A 440 10.72 -5.33 -24.79
C LEU A 440 12.01 -4.63 -25.20
N ASN A 441 12.92 -4.41 -24.23
CA ASN A 441 14.22 -3.77 -24.47
C ASN A 441 15.11 -4.56 -25.45
N LYS A 442 14.91 -5.87 -25.55
CA LYS A 442 15.65 -6.74 -26.48
C LYS A 442 14.91 -6.96 -27.81
N GLY A 443 13.74 -6.38 -28.00
CA GLY A 443 12.90 -6.59 -29.19
C GLY A 443 12.35 -8.01 -29.35
N VAL A 444 12.27 -8.79 -28.24
CA VAL A 444 11.79 -10.19 -28.24
C VAL A 444 10.52 -10.37 -27.41
N LEU A 445 9.79 -9.29 -27.16
CA LEU A 445 8.52 -9.36 -26.48
C LEU A 445 7.45 -9.91 -27.43
N ASP A 446 6.80 -11.00 -27.03
CA ASP A 446 5.62 -11.50 -27.73
C ASP A 446 4.37 -10.82 -27.14
N GLY A 447 4.10 -9.63 -27.65
CA GLY A 447 3.01 -8.77 -27.20
C GLY A 447 3.26 -7.30 -27.54
N ASN A 448 2.18 -6.52 -27.50
CA ASN A 448 2.20 -5.09 -27.86
C ASN A 448 1.55 -4.18 -26.80
N PHE A 449 0.95 -4.76 -25.76
CA PHE A 449 0.39 -3.99 -24.65
C PHE A 449 0.84 -4.58 -23.31
N ILE A 450 1.64 -3.83 -22.53
CA ILE A 450 2.09 -4.26 -21.21
C ILE A 450 1.20 -3.62 -20.15
N GLU A 451 0.37 -4.44 -19.49
CA GLU A 451 -0.31 -4.06 -18.26
C GLU A 451 0.66 -4.19 -17.08
N GLY A 452 1.19 -3.07 -16.58
CA GLY A 452 2.19 -3.05 -15.52
C GLY A 452 1.58 -2.76 -14.15
N MET A 453 1.55 -3.78 -13.26
CA MET A 453 1.10 -3.63 -11.87
C MET A 453 2.25 -3.92 -10.90
N ALA A 454 2.56 -2.96 -10.01
CA ALA A 454 3.64 -3.13 -9.04
C ALA A 454 3.28 -4.10 -7.90
N CYS A 455 2.00 -4.18 -7.54
CA CYS A 455 1.49 -5.08 -6.52
C CYS A 455 1.01 -6.40 -7.14
N VAL A 456 1.26 -7.52 -6.45
CA VAL A 456 0.71 -8.84 -6.84
C VAL A 456 -0.79 -8.83 -6.64
N GLY A 457 -1.53 -9.30 -7.63
CA GLY A 457 -3.00 -9.25 -7.69
C GLY A 457 -3.55 -7.92 -8.23
N GLY A 458 -2.70 -6.93 -8.53
CA GLY A 458 -3.11 -5.57 -8.90
C GLY A 458 -3.33 -4.68 -7.67
N CYS A 459 -4.20 -3.67 -7.77
CA CYS A 459 -4.45 -2.71 -6.69
C CYS A 459 -5.04 -3.36 -5.42
N ILE A 460 -5.71 -4.52 -5.55
CA ILE A 460 -6.23 -5.28 -4.40
C ILE A 460 -5.14 -5.83 -3.46
N GLY A 461 -3.87 -5.87 -3.91
CA GLY A 461 -2.70 -6.21 -3.11
C GLY A 461 -1.91 -4.99 -2.62
N GLY A 462 -2.48 -3.81 -2.68
CA GLY A 462 -1.80 -2.56 -2.29
C GLY A 462 -1.52 -2.47 -0.78
N ALA A 463 -0.43 -1.80 -0.42
CA ALA A 463 0.05 -1.73 0.96
C ALA A 463 -0.88 -1.00 1.94
N GLY A 464 -1.82 -0.21 1.46
CA GLY A 464 -2.84 0.49 2.26
C GLY A 464 -4.19 -0.23 2.33
N CYS A 465 -4.26 -1.50 1.87
CA CYS A 465 -5.41 -2.37 2.06
C CYS A 465 -5.60 -2.77 3.52
N LEU A 466 -6.85 -2.94 3.96
CA LEU A 466 -7.18 -3.51 5.27
C LEU A 466 -6.94 -5.01 5.29
N THR A 467 -7.27 -5.68 4.17
CA THR A 467 -7.16 -7.14 4.01
C THR A 467 -6.50 -7.51 2.68
N HIS A 468 -5.68 -8.55 2.72
CA HIS A 468 -4.96 -9.10 1.57
C HIS A 468 -5.30 -10.60 1.45
N GLY A 469 -6.27 -10.94 0.65
CA GLY A 469 -6.70 -12.33 0.52
C GLY A 469 -7.13 -12.68 -0.90
N ASP A 470 -7.10 -13.97 -1.23
CA ASP A 470 -7.49 -14.49 -2.56
C ASP A 470 -8.94 -14.11 -2.93
N LYS A 471 -9.80 -13.90 -1.93
CA LYS A 471 -11.19 -13.47 -2.11
C LYS A 471 -11.33 -12.06 -2.67
N ASN A 472 -10.32 -11.19 -2.51
CA ASN A 472 -10.41 -9.80 -2.94
C ASN A 472 -10.67 -9.69 -4.45
N LYS A 473 -10.10 -10.59 -5.26
CA LYS A 473 -10.35 -10.63 -6.70
C LYS A 473 -11.81 -10.94 -7.01
N SER A 474 -12.38 -11.96 -6.38
CA SER A 474 -13.77 -12.35 -6.60
C SER A 474 -14.77 -11.28 -6.13
N GLU A 475 -14.46 -10.54 -5.06
CA GLU A 475 -15.29 -9.42 -4.61
C GLU A 475 -15.27 -8.25 -5.60
N VAL A 476 -14.10 -7.91 -6.18
CA VAL A 476 -14.00 -6.90 -7.23
C VAL A 476 -14.72 -7.34 -8.51
N ASP A 477 -14.58 -8.60 -8.92
CA ASP A 477 -15.32 -9.12 -10.08
C ASP A 477 -16.85 -9.13 -9.85
N LYS A 478 -17.29 -9.42 -8.61
CA LYS A 478 -18.70 -9.32 -8.22
C LYS A 478 -19.17 -7.87 -8.32
N TYR A 479 -18.43 -6.94 -7.73
CA TYR A 479 -18.72 -5.51 -7.80
C TYR A 479 -18.77 -5.00 -9.26
N GLY A 480 -17.87 -5.49 -10.11
CA GLY A 480 -17.92 -5.21 -11.54
C GLY A 480 -19.27 -5.61 -12.15
N ARG A 481 -19.73 -6.84 -11.90
CA ARG A 481 -21.02 -7.34 -12.42
C ARG A 481 -22.25 -6.58 -11.93
N GLU A 482 -22.16 -5.93 -10.77
CA GLU A 482 -23.21 -5.08 -10.20
C GLU A 482 -23.31 -3.71 -10.88
N ALA A 483 -22.37 -3.31 -11.76
CA ALA A 483 -22.44 -2.07 -12.50
C ALA A 483 -23.74 -1.99 -13.33
N HIS A 484 -24.42 -0.86 -13.29
CA HIS A 484 -25.58 -0.60 -14.13
C HIS A 484 -25.14 -0.49 -15.60
N GLU A 485 -24.13 0.33 -15.84
CA GLU A 485 -23.56 0.53 -17.17
C GLU A 485 -22.66 -0.66 -17.56
N LYS A 486 -23.01 -1.33 -18.64
CA LYS A 486 -22.30 -2.53 -19.10
C LYS A 486 -21.18 -2.23 -20.09
N THR A 487 -21.21 -1.05 -20.71
CA THR A 487 -20.19 -0.60 -21.65
C THR A 487 -19.44 0.62 -21.10
N ILE A 488 -18.21 0.81 -21.57
CA ILE A 488 -17.38 1.96 -21.21
C ILE A 488 -18.01 3.24 -21.75
N GLY A 489 -18.51 3.20 -23.00
CA GLY A 489 -19.13 4.33 -23.65
C GLY A 489 -20.38 4.83 -22.95
N ASP A 490 -21.23 3.92 -22.43
CA ASP A 490 -22.43 4.30 -21.68
C ASP A 490 -22.04 5.02 -20.38
N ALA A 491 -21.09 4.49 -19.61
CA ALA A 491 -20.60 5.12 -18.37
C ALA A 491 -20.04 6.53 -18.63
N ILE A 492 -19.24 6.71 -19.69
CA ILE A 492 -18.66 8.01 -20.04
C ILE A 492 -19.73 8.97 -20.58
N SER A 493 -20.78 8.49 -21.22
CA SER A 493 -21.85 9.33 -21.77
C SER A 493 -22.57 10.15 -20.72
N LEU A 494 -22.57 9.68 -19.46
CA LEU A 494 -23.11 10.39 -18.31
C LEU A 494 -22.31 11.66 -17.94
N LEU A 495 -21.10 11.82 -18.50
CA LEU A 495 -20.23 12.98 -18.28
C LEU A 495 -20.49 14.14 -19.27
N LYS A 496 -21.38 13.95 -20.24
CA LYS A 496 -21.79 15.00 -21.20
C LYS A 496 -22.95 15.82 -20.65
#